data_34a08c89f2b1ca24bcf6017d8bd9ffa4
#
_entry.id   34a08c89f2b1ca24bcf6017d8bd9ffa4
#
_cell.length_a   1.000
_cell.length_b   1.000
_cell.length_c   1.000
_cell.angle_alpha   90.00
_cell.angle_beta   90.00
_cell.angle_gamma   90.00
#
_symmetry.space_group_name_H-M   'P 1'
#
loop_
_entity.id
_entity.type
_entity.pdbx_description
1 polymer ?
#
loop_
_entity_poly.entity_id
_entity_poly.type
_entity_poly.pdbx_seq_one_letter_code
_entity_poly.pdbx_strand_id
1 'polypeptide(L)'
;MVPFAGWEMPVQYQGVIPEHRAVRTDCGVFDVSHMGELEVEGPRAHELLQSLLANDLDKIEPGAAQYTLLTNERGGIIDDLIAYRLEHGRYLLIVNASNSDTVFQWLKERELPGSDVRDVSDDYALLAVQGPRSIERLGLDDAPPFTFATAELDGIECIVNRTGYTGERGVELMVPAEDAADLWDHVLERGAVPCGLGARDTLRLEVCFPLHGNDIGPDTDAISAGLGWVCALDKDFTGADELRRINDKGPARKLVAFVMEESGIPRQGMPIAGGGEVTSGTHSPMLDQGIGMGYVRAEQAEPGSELTIDVRGRDRRARIVKKPIYKQEG
;
A
#
# COMPACT_ATOMS: atom_id res chain seq x y z
N MET A 1 7.60 -11.78 -17.48
CA MET A 1 8.49 -11.26 -16.43
C MET A 1 8.92 -9.86 -16.81
N VAL A 2 9.06 -8.98 -15.83
CA VAL A 2 9.60 -7.61 -15.98
C VAL A 2 10.49 -7.29 -14.79
N PRO A 3 11.53 -6.45 -14.97
CA PRO A 3 12.29 -5.92 -13.85
C PRO A 3 11.41 -5.03 -12.98
N PHE A 4 11.40 -5.27 -11.68
CA PHE A 4 10.68 -4.46 -10.71
C PHE A 4 11.43 -4.45 -9.37
N ALA A 5 11.90 -3.28 -8.94
CA ALA A 5 12.66 -3.10 -7.69
C ALA A 5 13.83 -4.10 -7.52
N GLY A 6 14.56 -4.41 -8.60
CA GLY A 6 15.68 -5.37 -8.57
C GLY A 6 15.29 -6.84 -8.74
N TRP A 7 14.00 -7.14 -8.79
CA TRP A 7 13.45 -8.49 -8.97
C TRP A 7 12.90 -8.71 -10.37
N GLU A 8 12.88 -9.97 -10.85
CA GLU A 8 12.17 -10.38 -12.06
C GLU A 8 10.75 -10.82 -11.68
N MET A 9 9.78 -9.95 -11.90
CA MET A 9 8.40 -10.14 -11.43
C MET A 9 7.43 -10.48 -12.57
N PRO A 10 6.46 -11.39 -12.35
CA PRO A 10 5.42 -11.68 -13.33
C PRO A 10 4.44 -10.51 -13.43
N VAL A 11 4.21 -10.00 -14.64
CA VAL A 11 3.12 -9.05 -14.89
C VAL A 11 1.77 -9.74 -14.75
N GLN A 12 1.69 -10.98 -15.24
CA GLN A 12 0.51 -11.83 -15.22
C GLN A 12 0.89 -13.29 -15.41
N TYR A 13 0.04 -14.20 -14.98
CA TYR A 13 0.08 -15.65 -15.24
C TYR A 13 -0.95 -16.05 -16.31
N GLN A 14 -2.24 -15.89 -16.01
CA GLN A 14 -3.36 -16.22 -16.91
C GLN A 14 -3.94 -15.00 -17.62
N GLY A 15 -3.56 -13.81 -17.19
CA GLY A 15 -4.02 -12.53 -17.69
C GLY A 15 -4.57 -11.64 -16.60
N VAL A 16 -4.36 -10.31 -16.73
CA VAL A 16 -4.72 -9.32 -15.71
C VAL A 16 -6.20 -9.40 -15.31
N ILE A 17 -7.12 -9.51 -16.30
CA ILE A 17 -8.57 -9.50 -16.01
C ILE A 17 -9.04 -10.76 -15.27
N PRO A 18 -8.71 -11.99 -15.69
CA PRO A 18 -9.10 -13.18 -14.93
C PRO A 18 -8.47 -13.23 -13.54
N GLU A 19 -7.21 -12.84 -13.38
CA GLU A 19 -6.54 -12.76 -12.07
C GLU A 19 -7.21 -11.74 -11.15
N HIS A 20 -7.48 -10.54 -11.65
CA HIS A 20 -8.21 -9.52 -10.91
C HIS A 20 -9.58 -10.03 -10.42
N ARG A 21 -10.34 -10.67 -11.32
CA ARG A 21 -11.67 -11.22 -10.98
C ARG A 21 -11.58 -12.34 -9.96
N ALA A 22 -10.56 -13.20 -10.04
CA ALA A 22 -10.34 -14.25 -9.05
C ALA A 22 -10.20 -13.68 -7.65
N VAL A 23 -9.44 -12.58 -7.48
CA VAL A 23 -9.31 -11.88 -6.21
C VAL A 23 -10.65 -11.27 -5.76
N ARG A 24 -11.42 -10.66 -6.67
CA ARG A 24 -12.72 -10.05 -6.34
C ARG A 24 -13.81 -11.05 -5.96
N THR A 25 -13.76 -12.27 -6.50
CA THR A 25 -14.88 -13.24 -6.38
C THR A 25 -14.53 -14.50 -5.60
N ASP A 26 -13.25 -14.80 -5.39
CA ASP A 26 -12.80 -16.04 -4.77
C ASP A 26 -11.51 -15.82 -3.95
N CYS A 27 -10.36 -16.20 -4.52
CA CYS A 27 -9.06 -16.14 -3.84
C CYS A 27 -7.93 -16.04 -4.87
N GLY A 28 -7.07 -15.06 -4.71
CA GLY A 28 -5.82 -14.94 -5.45
C GLY A 28 -4.60 -14.90 -4.52
N VAL A 29 -3.44 -15.28 -5.04
CA VAL A 29 -2.16 -15.20 -4.33
C VAL A 29 -1.17 -14.39 -5.14
N PHE A 30 -0.45 -13.51 -4.46
CA PHE A 30 0.63 -12.69 -4.99
C PHE A 30 1.91 -13.03 -4.22
N ASP A 31 2.99 -13.30 -4.94
CA ASP A 31 4.31 -13.24 -4.36
C ASP A 31 4.71 -11.77 -4.21
N VAL A 32 4.89 -11.34 -2.97
CA VAL A 32 5.29 -9.98 -2.62
C VAL A 32 6.58 -9.96 -1.79
N SER A 33 7.38 -11.02 -1.90
CA SER A 33 8.68 -11.17 -1.23
C SER A 33 9.73 -10.13 -1.66
N HIS A 34 9.39 -9.31 -2.64
CA HIS A 34 10.21 -8.16 -3.04
C HIS A 34 10.04 -6.93 -2.12
N MET A 35 9.09 -6.95 -1.21
CA MET A 35 8.96 -5.90 -0.19
C MET A 35 10.17 -5.94 0.75
N GLY A 36 10.41 -4.85 1.48
CA GLY A 36 11.48 -4.80 2.48
C GLY A 36 10.93 -5.07 3.89
N GLU A 37 11.67 -5.88 4.65
CA GLU A 37 11.41 -6.19 6.05
C GLU A 37 12.51 -5.58 6.91
N LEU A 38 12.16 -4.55 7.70
CA LEU A 38 13.10 -3.88 8.60
C LEU A 38 12.71 -4.15 10.05
N GLU A 39 13.60 -4.75 10.82
CA GLU A 39 13.40 -4.96 12.24
C GLU A 39 14.02 -3.80 13.04
N VAL A 40 13.27 -3.31 14.03
CA VAL A 40 13.72 -2.27 14.95
C VAL A 40 13.52 -2.77 16.37
N GLU A 41 14.62 -2.96 17.11
CA GLU A 41 14.56 -3.53 18.45
C GLU A 41 15.39 -2.74 19.48
N GLY A 42 15.11 -3.00 20.74
CA GLY A 42 15.82 -2.41 21.89
C GLY A 42 14.94 -1.51 22.75
N PRO A 43 15.45 -1.11 23.92
CA PRO A 43 14.66 -0.32 24.89
C PRO A 43 14.24 1.06 24.38
N ARG A 44 14.87 1.57 23.32
CA ARG A 44 14.53 2.86 22.71
C ARG A 44 13.96 2.72 21.30
N ALA A 45 13.63 1.52 20.84
CA ALA A 45 13.01 1.29 19.52
C ALA A 45 11.68 2.03 19.39
N HIS A 46 10.84 1.97 20.42
CA HIS A 46 9.57 2.70 20.44
C HIS A 46 9.76 4.22 20.32
N GLU A 47 10.67 4.80 21.10
CA GLU A 47 10.98 6.23 21.06
C GLU A 47 11.47 6.67 19.67
N LEU A 48 12.38 5.88 19.08
CA LEU A 48 12.87 6.13 17.72
C LEU A 48 11.70 6.17 16.73
N LEU A 49 10.93 5.09 16.65
CA LEU A 49 9.84 4.97 15.68
C LEU A 49 8.73 5.99 15.93
N GLN A 50 8.38 6.25 17.19
CA GLN A 50 7.36 7.25 17.55
C GLN A 50 7.76 8.67 17.10
N SER A 51 9.07 8.98 17.05
CA SER A 51 9.59 10.27 16.58
C SER A 51 9.68 10.39 15.06
N LEU A 52 9.64 9.28 14.32
CA LEU A 52 9.84 9.26 12.86
C LEU A 52 8.54 8.95 12.09
N LEU A 53 7.68 8.09 12.62
CA LEU A 53 6.46 7.67 11.97
C LEU A 53 5.31 8.66 12.25
N ALA A 54 4.52 8.97 11.25
CA ALA A 54 3.47 9.97 11.33
C ALA A 54 2.27 9.52 12.17
N ASN A 55 1.96 8.20 12.20
CA ASN A 55 0.90 7.66 13.04
C ASN A 55 1.40 7.42 14.47
N ASP A 56 0.47 7.22 15.39
CA ASP A 56 0.77 7.08 16.81
C ASP A 56 0.87 5.59 17.20
N LEU A 57 2.10 5.15 17.48
CA LEU A 57 2.39 3.76 17.86
C LEU A 57 1.86 3.38 19.25
N ASP A 58 1.50 4.36 20.09
CA ASP A 58 0.86 4.09 21.39
C ASP A 58 -0.57 3.53 21.23
N LYS A 59 -1.14 3.63 20.02
CA LYS A 59 -2.48 3.08 19.71
C LYS A 59 -2.49 1.59 19.40
N ILE A 60 -1.32 0.96 19.25
CA ILE A 60 -1.24 -0.48 18.98
C ILE A 60 -0.53 -1.23 20.10
N GLU A 61 -1.07 -2.38 20.47
CA GLU A 61 -0.48 -3.32 21.41
C GLU A 61 0.34 -4.40 20.67
N PRO A 62 1.18 -5.19 21.39
CA PRO A 62 1.80 -6.37 20.79
C PRO A 62 0.78 -7.30 20.13
N GLY A 63 1.07 -7.79 18.93
CA GLY A 63 0.13 -8.57 18.11
C GLY A 63 -0.74 -7.72 17.17
N ALA A 64 -0.56 -6.39 17.16
CA ALA A 64 -1.25 -5.48 16.25
C ALA A 64 -0.27 -4.78 15.29
N ALA A 65 -0.84 -4.33 14.17
CA ALA A 65 -0.14 -3.57 13.15
C ALA A 65 -0.82 -2.24 12.87
N GLN A 66 -0.12 -1.34 12.18
CA GLN A 66 -0.64 -0.02 11.85
C GLN A 66 -0.07 0.46 10.51
N TYR A 67 -0.95 0.94 9.62
CA TYR A 67 -0.51 1.71 8.45
C TYR A 67 -0.03 3.08 8.89
N THR A 68 1.14 3.48 8.43
CA THR A 68 1.77 4.74 8.81
C THR A 68 2.60 5.31 7.66
N LEU A 69 3.07 6.54 7.82
CA LEU A 69 3.95 7.21 6.88
C LEU A 69 5.28 7.52 7.56
N LEU A 70 6.35 7.38 6.81
CA LEU A 70 7.65 7.97 7.12
C LEU A 70 7.75 9.27 6.32
N THR A 71 7.94 10.40 6.99
CA THR A 71 7.93 11.72 6.36
C THR A 71 9.25 12.46 6.52
N ASN A 72 9.57 13.33 5.57
CA ASN A 72 10.69 14.26 5.68
C ASN A 72 10.25 15.56 6.39
N GLU A 73 11.19 16.46 6.66
CA GLU A 73 10.96 17.72 7.39
C GLU A 73 9.95 18.66 6.69
N ARG A 74 9.71 18.46 5.40
CA ARG A 74 8.72 19.22 4.60
C ARG A 74 7.34 18.55 4.57
N GLY A 75 7.15 17.47 5.34
CA GLY A 75 5.93 16.67 5.36
C GLY A 75 5.74 15.78 4.12
N GLY A 76 6.75 15.70 3.25
CA GLY A 76 6.76 14.82 2.08
C GLY A 76 6.93 13.35 2.50
N ILE A 77 6.27 12.45 1.78
CA ILE A 77 6.19 11.03 2.12
C ILE A 77 7.42 10.31 1.60
N ILE A 78 8.35 9.96 2.51
CA ILE A 78 9.51 9.12 2.19
C ILE A 78 9.04 7.71 1.84
N ASP A 79 8.14 7.16 2.67
CA ASP A 79 7.49 5.88 2.43
C ASP A 79 6.14 5.79 3.14
N ASP A 80 5.27 4.94 2.63
CA ASP A 80 4.08 4.45 3.31
C ASP A 80 4.27 2.97 3.64
N LEU A 81 4.07 2.60 4.89
CA LEU A 81 4.48 1.29 5.39
C LEU A 81 3.52 0.73 6.44
N ILE A 82 3.64 -0.56 6.72
CA ILE A 82 2.97 -1.20 7.83
C ILE A 82 3.97 -1.43 8.96
N ALA A 83 3.67 -0.90 10.15
CA ALA A 83 4.44 -1.14 11.36
C ALA A 83 3.74 -2.20 12.22
N TYR A 84 4.42 -3.29 12.48
CA TYR A 84 3.98 -4.39 13.35
C TYR A 84 4.65 -4.25 14.71
N ARG A 85 3.88 -4.27 15.79
CA ARG A 85 4.42 -4.33 17.14
C ARG A 85 4.50 -5.79 17.57
N LEU A 86 5.68 -6.40 17.43
CA LEU A 86 5.89 -7.80 17.76
C LEU A 86 5.78 -8.03 19.27
N GLU A 87 6.48 -7.21 20.03
CA GLU A 87 6.50 -7.19 21.49
C GLU A 87 6.98 -5.82 21.99
N HIS A 88 7.10 -5.65 23.30
CA HIS A 88 7.62 -4.41 23.87
C HIS A 88 9.08 -4.18 23.42
N GLY A 89 9.32 -3.07 22.72
CA GLY A 89 10.65 -2.71 22.21
C GLY A 89 11.10 -3.50 20.98
N ARG A 90 10.19 -4.22 20.28
CA ARG A 90 10.50 -4.91 19.04
C ARG A 90 9.41 -4.72 18.00
N TYR A 91 9.81 -4.21 16.85
CA TYR A 91 8.94 -3.85 15.73
C TYR A 91 9.44 -4.45 14.43
N LEU A 92 8.53 -4.77 13.52
CA LEU A 92 8.82 -5.11 12.14
C LEU A 92 8.12 -4.09 11.24
N LEU A 93 8.84 -3.55 10.28
CA LEU A 93 8.31 -2.62 9.29
C LEU A 93 8.32 -3.29 7.93
N ILE A 94 7.16 -3.37 7.26
CA ILE A 94 7.07 -3.80 5.87
C ILE A 94 7.02 -2.54 5.01
N VAL A 95 8.05 -2.35 4.19
CA VAL A 95 8.30 -1.13 3.41
C VAL A 95 8.24 -1.39 1.91
N ASN A 96 8.05 -0.33 1.10
CA ASN A 96 7.99 -0.49 -0.35
C ASN A 96 9.32 -0.96 -0.93
N ALA A 97 9.26 -1.97 -1.82
CA ALA A 97 10.41 -2.64 -2.41
C ALA A 97 11.45 -1.69 -3.03
N SER A 98 11.01 -0.75 -3.86
CA SER A 98 11.90 0.22 -4.52
C SER A 98 12.51 1.25 -3.57
N ASN A 99 12.09 1.25 -2.31
CA ASN A 99 12.43 2.28 -1.33
C ASN A 99 13.07 1.72 -0.05
N SER A 100 13.22 0.39 0.04
CA SER A 100 13.73 -0.32 1.22
C SER A 100 15.07 0.24 1.70
N ASP A 101 16.05 0.36 0.81
CA ASP A 101 17.36 0.94 1.12
C ASP A 101 17.25 2.39 1.67
N THR A 102 16.36 3.20 1.06
CA THR A 102 16.15 4.59 1.49
C THR A 102 15.59 4.65 2.91
N VAL A 103 14.59 3.82 3.20
CA VAL A 103 13.98 3.74 4.54
C VAL A 103 14.98 3.22 5.56
N PHE A 104 15.71 2.16 5.21
CA PHE A 104 16.75 1.60 6.08
C PHE A 104 17.80 2.64 6.45
N GLN A 105 18.36 3.35 5.46
CA GLN A 105 19.35 4.40 5.71
C GLN A 105 18.77 5.56 6.54
N TRP A 106 17.52 5.97 6.24
CA TRP A 106 16.84 7.02 7.00
C TRP A 106 16.70 6.67 8.49
N LEU A 107 16.35 5.43 8.80
CA LEU A 107 16.23 4.92 10.16
C LEU A 107 17.61 4.80 10.84
N LYS A 108 18.61 4.26 10.13
CA LYS A 108 19.99 4.11 10.65
C LYS A 108 20.64 5.43 11.00
N GLU A 109 20.48 6.46 10.18
CA GLU A 109 21.02 7.79 10.43
C GLU A 109 20.43 8.46 11.68
N ARG A 110 19.24 8.02 12.10
CA ARG A 110 18.49 8.53 13.26
C ARG A 110 18.44 7.58 14.43
N GLU A 111 19.15 6.47 14.32
CA GLU A 111 19.20 5.44 15.35
C GLU A 111 19.64 6.01 16.69
N LEU A 112 18.91 5.64 17.74
CA LEU A 112 19.18 6.12 19.10
C LEU A 112 20.08 5.12 19.84
N PRO A 113 20.98 5.56 20.73
CA PRO A 113 21.68 4.64 21.62
C PRO A 113 20.68 3.79 22.41
N GLY A 114 20.69 2.47 22.20
CA GLY A 114 19.72 1.54 22.79
C GLY A 114 18.54 1.20 21.86
N SER A 115 18.60 1.57 20.60
CA SER A 115 17.81 0.93 19.53
C SER A 115 18.77 0.29 18.52
N ASP A 116 18.33 -0.72 17.81
CA ASP A 116 19.05 -1.38 16.71
C ASP A 116 18.10 -1.55 15.52
N VAL A 117 18.52 -1.12 14.35
CA VAL A 117 17.76 -1.22 13.09
C VAL A 117 18.48 -2.21 12.20
N ARG A 118 17.79 -3.24 11.75
CA ARG A 118 18.32 -4.28 10.87
C ARG A 118 17.44 -4.46 9.65
N ASP A 119 18.08 -4.68 8.50
CA ASP A 119 17.42 -5.18 7.31
C ASP A 119 17.44 -6.71 7.39
N VAL A 120 16.25 -7.31 7.41
CA VAL A 120 16.02 -8.75 7.51
C VAL A 120 15.25 -9.28 6.29
N SER A 121 15.21 -8.49 5.21
CA SER A 121 14.43 -8.81 4.01
C SER A 121 14.84 -10.14 3.37
N ASP A 122 16.13 -10.49 3.41
CA ASP A 122 16.62 -11.76 2.86
C ASP A 122 16.23 -12.99 3.71
N ASP A 123 15.80 -12.78 4.96
CA ASP A 123 15.43 -13.87 5.88
C ASP A 123 13.98 -14.35 5.66
N TYR A 124 13.15 -13.57 4.98
CA TYR A 124 11.72 -13.82 4.84
C TYR A 124 11.23 -13.85 3.39
N ALA A 125 10.12 -14.56 3.19
CA ALA A 125 9.26 -14.44 2.02
C ALA A 125 7.85 -14.03 2.45
N LEU A 126 7.16 -13.29 1.59
CA LEU A 126 5.84 -12.74 1.87
C LEU A 126 4.86 -13.09 0.74
N LEU A 127 3.79 -13.81 1.07
CA LEU A 127 2.72 -14.16 0.14
C LEU A 127 1.41 -13.47 0.53
N ALA A 128 0.86 -12.62 -0.34
CA ALA A 128 -0.45 -12.00 -0.12
C ALA A 128 -1.56 -12.88 -0.69
N VAL A 129 -2.38 -13.49 0.17
CA VAL A 129 -3.51 -14.34 -0.19
C VAL A 129 -4.80 -13.56 0.06
N GLN A 130 -5.45 -13.13 -1.03
CA GLN A 130 -6.48 -12.09 -1.00
C GLN A 130 -7.75 -12.54 -1.72
N GLY A 131 -8.90 -12.12 -1.19
CA GLY A 131 -10.22 -12.39 -1.77
C GLY A 131 -11.23 -12.84 -0.71
N PRO A 132 -12.54 -12.80 -1.02
CA PRO A 132 -13.59 -13.09 -0.04
C PRO A 132 -13.53 -14.51 0.55
N ARG A 133 -12.91 -15.45 -0.14
CA ARG A 133 -12.76 -16.84 0.31
C ARG A 133 -11.34 -17.19 0.80
N SER A 134 -10.42 -16.24 0.85
CA SER A 134 -9.02 -16.50 1.22
C SER A 134 -8.86 -17.15 2.61
N ILE A 135 -9.58 -16.65 3.60
CA ILE A 135 -9.55 -17.16 4.98
C ILE A 135 -10.09 -18.60 5.05
N GLU A 136 -11.24 -18.86 4.40
CA GLU A 136 -11.84 -20.19 4.31
C GLU A 136 -10.91 -21.20 3.61
N ARG A 137 -10.31 -20.81 2.48
CA ARG A 137 -9.43 -21.69 1.71
C ARG A 137 -8.17 -22.07 2.47
N LEU A 138 -7.62 -21.15 3.25
CA LEU A 138 -6.46 -21.41 4.09
C LEU A 138 -6.82 -22.16 5.39
N GLY A 139 -8.11 -22.31 5.71
CA GLY A 139 -8.56 -22.93 6.96
C GLY A 139 -8.21 -22.11 8.19
N LEU A 140 -8.09 -20.79 8.04
CA LEU A 140 -7.78 -19.88 9.12
C LEU A 140 -9.04 -19.37 9.82
N ASP A 141 -8.92 -19.09 11.10
CA ASP A 141 -9.96 -18.37 11.85
C ASP A 141 -10.05 -16.92 11.41
N ASP A 142 -11.22 -16.31 11.55
CA ASP A 142 -11.41 -14.89 11.32
C ASP A 142 -10.76 -14.07 12.44
N ALA A 143 -10.13 -12.97 12.08
CA ALA A 143 -9.49 -12.06 13.03
C ALA A 143 -9.63 -10.60 12.56
N PRO A 144 -9.56 -9.64 13.48
CA PRO A 144 -9.64 -8.22 13.11
C PRO A 144 -8.56 -7.79 12.11
N PRO A 145 -8.83 -6.84 11.20
CA PRO A 145 -7.81 -6.26 10.35
C PRO A 145 -6.72 -5.58 11.19
N PHE A 146 -5.50 -5.54 10.64
CA PHE A 146 -4.31 -5.02 11.32
C PHE A 146 -3.95 -5.75 12.62
N THR A 147 -4.26 -7.05 12.70
CA THR A 147 -3.71 -7.97 13.69
C THR A 147 -2.85 -9.02 13.02
N PHE A 148 -2.00 -9.68 13.78
CA PHE A 148 -1.23 -10.83 13.30
C PHE A 148 -1.06 -11.87 14.40
N ALA A 149 -0.82 -13.10 13.99
CA ALA A 149 -0.54 -14.23 14.88
C ALA A 149 0.29 -15.29 14.15
N THR A 150 1.03 -16.08 14.87
CA THR A 150 1.67 -17.30 14.33
C THR A 150 0.61 -18.37 14.11
N ALA A 151 0.67 -19.05 12.98
CA ALA A 151 -0.13 -20.22 12.66
C ALA A 151 0.72 -21.23 11.89
N GLU A 152 0.27 -22.48 11.88
CA GLU A 152 0.88 -23.56 11.10
C GLU A 152 -0.03 -23.88 9.91
N LEU A 153 0.50 -23.82 8.71
CA LEU A 153 -0.15 -24.18 7.46
C LEU A 153 0.60 -25.36 6.83
N ASP A 154 0.01 -26.56 6.92
CA ASP A 154 0.62 -27.81 6.41
C ASP A 154 2.03 -28.10 6.95
N GLY A 155 2.25 -27.84 8.23
CA GLY A 155 3.57 -28.03 8.87
C GLY A 155 4.54 -26.85 8.70
N ILE A 156 4.15 -25.78 7.99
CA ILE A 156 4.94 -24.57 7.80
C ILE A 156 4.47 -23.52 8.82
N GLU A 157 5.37 -23.09 9.70
CA GLU A 157 5.07 -22.00 10.63
C GLU A 157 5.09 -20.66 9.90
N CYS A 158 3.99 -19.91 9.97
CA CYS A 158 3.83 -18.62 9.32
C CYS A 158 3.41 -17.54 10.32
N ILE A 159 3.84 -16.31 10.11
CA ILE A 159 3.19 -15.13 10.68
C ILE A 159 2.07 -14.74 9.71
N VAL A 160 0.84 -14.84 10.19
CA VAL A 160 -0.38 -14.53 9.43
C VAL A 160 -0.81 -13.11 9.74
N ASN A 161 -0.57 -12.18 8.83
CA ASN A 161 -0.90 -10.77 8.98
C ASN A 161 -2.27 -10.50 8.33
N ARG A 162 -3.16 -9.81 9.04
CA ARG A 162 -4.51 -9.43 8.56
C ARG A 162 -4.45 -8.10 7.80
N THR A 163 -3.61 -8.06 6.80
CA THR A 163 -3.32 -6.90 5.93
C THR A 163 -3.47 -7.29 4.47
N GLY A 164 -3.38 -6.31 3.57
CA GLY A 164 -3.44 -6.51 2.13
C GLY A 164 -3.55 -5.20 1.37
N TYR A 165 -3.42 -5.28 0.05
CA TYR A 165 -3.36 -4.14 -0.87
C TYR A 165 -4.43 -4.22 -1.98
N THR A 166 -5.50 -4.97 -1.77
CA THR A 166 -6.53 -5.24 -2.78
C THR A 166 -7.89 -4.64 -2.46
N GLY A 167 -8.11 -4.29 -1.20
CA GLY A 167 -9.43 -3.89 -0.68
C GLY A 167 -10.34 -5.07 -0.35
N GLU A 168 -9.92 -6.30 -0.65
CA GLU A 168 -10.61 -7.53 -0.26
C GLU A 168 -10.12 -8.03 1.10
N ARG A 169 -10.89 -8.92 1.70
CA ARG A 169 -10.43 -9.71 2.85
C ARG A 169 -9.24 -10.57 2.44
N GLY A 170 -8.32 -10.76 3.35
CA GLY A 170 -7.16 -11.59 3.07
C GLY A 170 -6.14 -11.55 4.18
N VAL A 171 -5.01 -12.17 3.88
CA VAL A 171 -3.84 -12.21 4.75
C VAL A 171 -2.58 -11.99 3.93
N GLU A 172 -1.53 -11.58 4.61
CA GLU A 172 -0.15 -11.65 4.13
C GLU A 172 0.58 -12.65 5.02
N LEU A 173 1.05 -13.73 4.39
CA LEU A 173 1.74 -14.85 5.05
C LEU A 173 3.24 -14.59 4.96
N MET A 174 3.89 -14.41 6.09
CA MET A 174 5.34 -14.25 6.17
C MET A 174 5.96 -15.52 6.74
N VAL A 175 6.94 -16.05 6.04
CA VAL A 175 7.67 -17.30 6.37
C VAL A 175 9.16 -17.10 6.21
N PRO A 176 10.00 -17.98 6.80
CA PRO A 176 11.41 -18.07 6.42
C PRO A 176 11.55 -18.23 4.90
N ALA A 177 12.57 -17.60 4.30
CA ALA A 177 12.75 -17.58 2.85
C ALA A 177 12.86 -18.99 2.23
N GLU A 178 13.43 -19.96 2.96
CA GLU A 178 13.54 -21.36 2.54
C GLU A 178 12.19 -22.07 2.41
N ASP A 179 11.15 -21.63 3.12
CA ASP A 179 9.81 -22.25 3.11
C ASP A 179 8.89 -21.64 2.05
N ALA A 180 9.35 -20.62 1.31
CA ALA A 180 8.55 -19.85 0.35
C ALA A 180 7.91 -20.72 -0.74
N ALA A 181 8.67 -21.64 -1.33
CA ALA A 181 8.21 -22.51 -2.42
C ALA A 181 7.14 -23.49 -1.93
N ASP A 182 7.35 -24.11 -0.79
CA ASP A 182 6.41 -25.06 -0.20
C ASP A 182 5.10 -24.37 0.20
N LEU A 183 5.18 -23.18 0.79
CA LEU A 183 3.99 -22.38 1.10
C LEU A 183 3.25 -21.95 -0.17
N TRP A 184 3.96 -21.54 -1.22
CA TRP A 184 3.35 -21.17 -2.50
C TRP A 184 2.56 -22.34 -3.08
N ASP A 185 3.15 -23.53 -3.16
CA ASP A 185 2.50 -24.72 -3.67
C ASP A 185 1.28 -25.10 -2.82
N HIS A 186 1.39 -25.06 -1.50
CA HIS A 186 0.28 -25.31 -0.58
C HIS A 186 -0.89 -24.34 -0.83
N VAL A 187 -0.62 -23.04 -1.00
CA VAL A 187 -1.66 -22.03 -1.27
C VAL A 187 -2.35 -22.27 -2.62
N LEU A 188 -1.59 -22.69 -3.64
CA LEU A 188 -2.16 -23.06 -4.94
C LEU A 188 -3.04 -24.34 -4.85
N GLU A 189 -2.62 -25.35 -4.10
CA GLU A 189 -3.40 -26.57 -3.84
C GLU A 189 -4.72 -26.28 -3.12
N ARG A 190 -4.77 -25.23 -2.30
CA ARG A 190 -5.99 -24.71 -1.66
C ARG A 190 -6.88 -23.92 -2.63
N GLY A 191 -6.46 -23.79 -3.90
CA GLY A 191 -7.22 -23.22 -5.01
C GLY A 191 -7.12 -21.71 -5.14
N ALA A 192 -6.08 -21.08 -4.58
CA ALA A 192 -5.77 -19.70 -4.89
C ALA A 192 -5.24 -19.57 -6.33
N VAL A 193 -5.63 -18.51 -7.02
CA VAL A 193 -5.18 -18.21 -8.38
C VAL A 193 -3.91 -17.38 -8.31
N PRO A 194 -2.80 -17.77 -8.98
CA PRO A 194 -1.61 -16.95 -9.01
C PRO A 194 -1.86 -15.64 -9.76
N CYS A 195 -1.48 -14.52 -9.16
CA CYS A 195 -1.76 -13.18 -9.66
C CYS A 195 -0.46 -12.37 -9.77
N GLY A 196 -0.30 -11.65 -10.89
CA GLY A 196 0.87 -10.82 -11.14
C GLY A 196 0.65 -9.33 -10.84
N LEU A 197 1.71 -8.53 -11.11
CA LEU A 197 1.73 -7.09 -10.86
C LEU A 197 0.58 -6.33 -11.54
N GLY A 198 0.14 -6.79 -12.72
CA GLY A 198 -0.96 -6.16 -13.45
C GLY A 198 -2.29 -6.25 -12.70
N ALA A 199 -2.61 -7.41 -12.12
CA ALA A 199 -3.80 -7.58 -11.29
C ALA A 199 -3.66 -6.78 -9.97
N ARG A 200 -2.48 -6.80 -9.34
CA ARG A 200 -2.19 -6.00 -8.13
C ARG A 200 -2.46 -4.52 -8.36
N ASP A 201 -1.98 -3.94 -9.48
CA ASP A 201 -2.20 -2.53 -9.79
C ASP A 201 -3.66 -2.19 -10.08
N THR A 202 -4.37 -3.02 -10.82
CA THR A 202 -5.81 -2.77 -11.09
C THR A 202 -6.66 -2.86 -9.81
N LEU A 203 -6.37 -3.82 -8.93
CA LEU A 203 -7.08 -4.03 -7.66
C LEU A 203 -6.88 -2.85 -6.69
N ARG A 204 -5.63 -2.46 -6.45
CA ARG A 204 -5.32 -1.35 -5.54
C ARG A 204 -5.94 -0.04 -6.02
N LEU A 205 -5.93 0.21 -7.36
CA LEU A 205 -6.44 1.46 -7.92
C LEU A 205 -7.97 1.55 -7.84
N GLU A 206 -8.69 0.44 -7.98
CA GLU A 206 -10.15 0.41 -7.75
C GLU A 206 -10.53 0.87 -6.34
N VAL A 207 -9.70 0.56 -5.33
CA VAL A 207 -9.93 0.99 -3.95
C VAL A 207 -9.15 2.25 -3.57
N CYS A 208 -8.43 2.84 -4.54
CA CYS A 208 -7.66 4.08 -4.38
C CYS A 208 -6.53 4.00 -3.36
N PHE A 209 -5.91 2.83 -3.19
CA PHE A 209 -4.67 2.72 -2.42
C PHE A 209 -3.53 3.35 -3.22
N PRO A 210 -2.77 4.28 -2.63
CA PRO A 210 -1.68 4.96 -3.34
C PRO A 210 -0.54 4.00 -3.65
N LEU A 211 0.17 4.28 -4.74
CA LEU A 211 1.43 3.62 -5.09
C LEU A 211 2.58 4.60 -4.86
N HIS A 212 3.52 4.23 -3.99
CA HIS A 212 4.74 5.02 -3.78
C HIS A 212 5.54 5.14 -5.07
N GLY A 213 6.06 6.33 -5.34
CA GLY A 213 6.75 6.66 -6.60
C GLY A 213 5.82 7.13 -7.73
N ASN A 214 4.49 6.90 -7.60
CA ASN A 214 3.50 7.39 -8.56
C ASN A 214 2.56 8.43 -7.93
N ASP A 215 1.78 7.99 -6.94
CA ASP A 215 0.73 8.80 -6.30
C ASP A 215 1.27 9.60 -5.12
N ILE A 216 2.27 9.09 -4.46
CA ILE A 216 2.92 9.68 -3.29
C ILE A 216 4.45 9.55 -3.42
N GLY A 217 5.16 10.43 -2.72
CA GLY A 217 6.61 10.45 -2.70
C GLY A 217 7.16 11.63 -1.91
N PRO A 218 8.51 11.82 -1.88
CA PRO A 218 9.18 12.82 -1.03
C PRO A 218 8.79 14.28 -1.30
N ASP A 219 8.24 14.58 -2.47
CA ASP A 219 7.78 15.93 -2.85
C ASP A 219 6.25 16.10 -2.73
N THR A 220 5.58 15.11 -2.12
CA THR A 220 4.14 15.11 -1.91
C THR A 220 3.83 15.02 -0.42
N ASP A 221 3.19 16.06 0.13
CA ASP A 221 2.79 16.05 1.53
C ASP A 221 1.56 15.16 1.79
N ALA A 222 1.47 14.61 3.00
CA ALA A 222 0.42 13.68 3.39
C ALA A 222 -0.99 14.28 3.32
N ILE A 223 -1.15 15.60 3.52
CA ILE A 223 -2.45 16.28 3.49
C ILE A 223 -2.96 16.38 2.05
N SER A 224 -2.08 16.80 1.12
CA SER A 224 -2.38 16.85 -0.32
C SER A 224 -2.70 15.47 -0.89
N ALA A 225 -2.03 14.42 -0.40
CA ALA A 225 -2.29 13.02 -0.78
C ALA A 225 -3.61 12.46 -0.24
N GLY A 226 -4.26 13.18 0.68
CA GLY A 226 -5.48 12.70 1.36
C GLY A 226 -5.20 11.65 2.43
N LEU A 227 -3.96 11.60 2.94
CA LEU A 227 -3.50 10.69 3.98
C LEU A 227 -3.37 11.38 5.35
N GLY A 228 -3.90 12.59 5.50
CA GLY A 228 -3.87 13.32 6.79
C GLY A 228 -4.51 12.56 7.96
N TRP A 229 -5.44 11.64 7.68
CA TRP A 229 -6.06 10.77 8.70
C TRP A 229 -5.08 9.77 9.34
N VAL A 230 -3.95 9.49 8.68
CA VAL A 230 -2.88 8.64 9.20
C VAL A 230 -1.97 9.42 10.14
N CYS A 231 -1.89 10.74 9.97
CA CYS A 231 -0.97 11.59 10.71
C CYS A 231 -1.57 11.99 12.07
N ALA A 232 -0.94 11.54 13.15
CA ALA A 232 -1.25 11.99 14.51
C ALA A 232 -0.63 13.39 14.74
N LEU A 233 -1.31 14.42 14.23
CA LEU A 233 -0.80 15.81 14.24
C LEU A 233 -0.72 16.43 15.66
N ASP A 234 -1.24 15.77 16.67
CA ASP A 234 -1.14 16.12 18.08
C ASP A 234 0.17 15.66 18.74
N LYS A 235 0.93 14.77 18.10
CA LYS A 235 2.28 14.36 18.55
C LYS A 235 3.38 14.99 17.70
N ASP A 236 4.61 14.94 18.21
CA ASP A 236 5.81 15.37 17.47
C ASP A 236 6.41 14.18 16.71
N PHE A 237 6.65 14.41 15.42
CA PHE A 237 7.37 13.51 14.52
C PHE A 237 8.00 14.31 13.38
N THR A 238 8.92 13.71 12.64
CA THR A 238 9.58 14.39 11.52
C THR A 238 8.55 14.88 10.50
N GLY A 239 8.50 16.19 10.24
CA GLY A 239 7.57 16.83 9.30
C GLY A 239 6.22 17.26 9.90
N ALA A 240 5.95 16.99 11.19
CA ALA A 240 4.68 17.31 11.83
C ALA A 240 4.31 18.80 11.74
N ASP A 241 5.25 19.71 11.97
CA ASP A 241 5.00 21.16 11.95
C ASP A 241 4.54 21.64 10.58
N GLU A 242 5.17 21.15 9.53
CA GLU A 242 4.78 21.52 8.17
C GLU A 242 3.42 20.91 7.79
N LEU A 243 3.15 19.68 8.20
CA LEU A 243 1.85 19.04 7.99
C LEU A 243 0.73 19.76 8.76
N ARG A 244 0.96 20.21 9.99
CA ARG A 244 0.03 21.07 10.76
C ARG A 244 -0.24 22.35 9.98
N ARG A 245 0.81 23.03 9.50
CA ARG A 245 0.69 24.27 8.72
C ARG A 245 -0.12 24.08 7.44
N ILE A 246 0.13 22.99 6.70
CA ILE A 246 -0.63 22.68 5.47
C ILE A 246 -2.09 22.34 5.82
N ASN A 247 -2.33 21.57 6.87
CA ASN A 247 -3.66 21.21 7.32
C ASN A 247 -4.49 22.43 7.69
N ASP A 248 -3.93 23.37 8.43
CA ASP A 248 -4.62 24.60 8.88
C ASP A 248 -4.91 25.57 7.73
N LYS A 249 -3.99 25.68 6.78
CA LYS A 249 -4.16 26.56 5.61
C LYS A 249 -5.04 25.94 4.52
N GLY A 250 -5.12 24.63 4.48
CA GLY A 250 -5.60 23.84 3.35
C GLY A 250 -4.51 23.62 2.28
N PRO A 251 -4.46 22.43 1.67
CA PRO A 251 -3.50 22.11 0.63
C PRO A 251 -3.82 22.85 -0.68
N ALA A 252 -2.80 23.22 -1.44
CA ALA A 252 -2.98 23.89 -2.75
C ALA A 252 -3.49 22.93 -3.85
N ARG A 253 -3.18 21.62 -3.72
CA ARG A 253 -3.60 20.55 -4.63
C ARG A 253 -4.08 19.34 -3.83
N LYS A 254 -4.90 18.50 -4.44
CA LYS A 254 -5.41 17.26 -3.80
C LYS A 254 -5.34 16.10 -4.76
N LEU A 255 -4.99 14.94 -4.24
CA LEU A 255 -5.09 13.67 -4.95
C LEU A 255 -6.56 13.22 -4.99
N VAL A 256 -7.15 13.26 -6.18
CA VAL A 256 -8.52 12.84 -6.45
C VAL A 256 -8.57 11.50 -7.15
N ALA A 257 -9.69 10.80 -7.01
CA ALA A 257 -10.03 9.63 -7.79
C ALA A 257 -11.05 10.03 -8.87
N PHE A 258 -10.95 9.46 -10.06
CA PHE A 258 -11.85 9.76 -11.16
C PHE A 258 -12.17 8.54 -12.02
N VAL A 259 -13.29 8.62 -12.72
CA VAL A 259 -13.71 7.66 -13.76
C VAL A 259 -13.79 8.37 -15.11
N MET A 260 -13.40 7.69 -16.18
CA MET A 260 -13.51 8.21 -17.54
C MET A 260 -14.99 8.15 -17.99
N GLU A 261 -15.53 9.24 -18.50
CA GLU A 261 -16.87 9.28 -19.11
C GLU A 261 -16.85 8.95 -20.61
N GLU A 262 -15.68 9.00 -21.20
CA GLU A 262 -15.43 8.69 -22.60
C GLU A 262 -14.39 7.56 -22.73
N SER A 263 -14.39 6.87 -23.86
CA SER A 263 -13.42 5.81 -24.11
C SER A 263 -11.99 6.33 -24.04
N GLY A 264 -11.16 5.67 -23.23
CA GLY A 264 -9.77 5.98 -23.01
C GLY A 264 -9.28 5.39 -21.69
N ILE A 265 -8.01 5.04 -21.64
CA ILE A 265 -7.36 4.55 -20.42
C ILE A 265 -6.36 5.61 -19.99
N PRO A 266 -6.58 6.27 -18.84
CA PRO A 266 -5.62 7.24 -18.32
C PRO A 266 -4.31 6.54 -17.94
N ARG A 267 -3.19 7.24 -18.02
CA ARG A 267 -1.87 6.74 -17.63
C ARG A 267 -1.10 7.83 -16.90
N GLN A 268 -0.18 7.40 -16.05
CA GLN A 268 0.73 8.30 -15.36
C GLN A 268 1.36 9.32 -16.31
N GLY A 269 1.47 10.58 -15.86
CA GLY A 269 2.04 11.68 -16.61
C GLY A 269 1.08 12.34 -17.62
N MET A 270 -0.14 11.81 -17.80
CA MET A 270 -1.12 12.48 -18.67
C MET A 270 -1.63 13.77 -18.03
N PRO A 271 -1.62 14.89 -18.79
CA PRO A 271 -2.07 16.18 -18.28
C PRO A 271 -3.58 16.18 -17.97
N ILE A 272 -3.94 16.81 -16.85
CA ILE A 272 -5.31 17.18 -16.52
C ILE A 272 -5.46 18.70 -16.72
N ALA A 273 -6.48 19.14 -17.43
CA ALA A 273 -6.72 20.56 -17.69
C ALA A 273 -6.80 21.37 -16.38
N GLY A 274 -6.22 22.56 -16.40
CA GLY A 274 -6.13 23.40 -15.21
C GLY A 274 -4.85 23.21 -14.40
N GLY A 275 -3.86 22.44 -14.93
CA GLY A 275 -2.54 22.27 -14.34
C GLY A 275 -2.43 21.07 -13.40
N GLY A 276 -3.26 20.06 -13.60
CA GLY A 276 -3.20 18.77 -12.92
C GLY A 276 -2.47 17.69 -13.73
N GLU A 277 -2.24 16.53 -13.11
CA GLU A 277 -1.59 15.38 -13.74
C GLU A 277 -2.15 14.07 -13.19
N VAL A 278 -2.31 13.08 -14.06
CA VAL A 278 -2.65 11.70 -13.70
C VAL A 278 -1.43 11.04 -13.07
N THR A 279 -1.58 10.50 -11.88
CA THR A 279 -0.51 9.77 -11.17
C THR A 279 -0.62 8.26 -11.35
N SER A 280 -1.87 7.75 -11.41
CA SER A 280 -2.17 6.34 -11.68
C SER A 280 -3.41 6.22 -12.55
N GLY A 281 -3.41 5.25 -13.45
CA GLY A 281 -4.56 5.03 -14.32
C GLY A 281 -4.56 3.67 -14.98
N THR A 282 -5.75 3.05 -15.03
CA THR A 282 -5.94 1.73 -15.62
C THR A 282 -7.36 1.56 -16.16
N HIS A 283 -7.62 0.39 -16.74
CA HIS A 283 -8.97 -0.08 -17.02
C HIS A 283 -9.43 -0.94 -15.84
N SER A 284 -10.56 -0.59 -15.23
CA SER A 284 -11.17 -1.40 -14.16
C SER A 284 -11.89 -2.62 -14.75
N PRO A 285 -11.50 -3.85 -14.41
CA PRO A 285 -12.20 -5.04 -14.85
C PRO A 285 -13.61 -5.20 -14.26
N MET A 286 -13.88 -4.56 -13.11
CA MET A 286 -15.19 -4.64 -12.45
C MET A 286 -16.17 -3.59 -13.00
N LEU A 287 -15.69 -2.41 -13.40
CA LEU A 287 -16.53 -1.33 -13.91
C LEU A 287 -16.57 -1.26 -15.45
N ASP A 288 -15.69 -2.01 -16.12
CA ASP A 288 -15.47 -1.96 -17.58
C ASP A 288 -15.21 -0.53 -18.09
N GLN A 289 -14.42 0.24 -17.33
CA GLN A 289 -14.23 1.67 -17.53
C GLN A 289 -12.79 2.09 -17.19
N GLY A 290 -12.29 3.13 -17.84
CA GLY A 290 -11.04 3.78 -17.46
C GLY A 290 -11.19 4.45 -16.09
N ILE A 291 -10.26 4.20 -15.18
CA ILE A 291 -10.22 4.79 -13.85
C ILE A 291 -8.83 5.35 -13.56
N GLY A 292 -8.74 6.30 -12.63
CA GLY A 292 -7.43 6.82 -12.24
C GLY A 292 -7.45 7.65 -10.97
N MET A 293 -6.24 8.01 -10.56
CA MET A 293 -5.96 9.03 -9.56
C MET A 293 -5.07 10.11 -10.18
N GLY A 294 -5.14 11.31 -9.64
CA GLY A 294 -4.29 12.42 -10.08
C GLY A 294 -4.42 13.64 -9.18
N TYR A 295 -3.42 14.51 -9.26
CA TYR A 295 -3.45 15.77 -8.54
C TYR A 295 -4.14 16.84 -9.36
N VAL A 296 -5.06 17.54 -8.72
CA VAL A 296 -5.73 18.74 -9.25
C VAL A 296 -5.61 19.86 -8.23
N ARG A 297 -5.88 21.10 -8.63
CA ARG A 297 -6.00 22.22 -7.69
C ARG A 297 -7.09 21.93 -6.67
N ALA A 298 -6.91 22.37 -5.43
CA ALA A 298 -7.85 22.08 -4.35
C ALA A 298 -9.28 22.55 -4.65
N GLU A 299 -9.43 23.66 -5.38
CA GLU A 299 -10.72 24.22 -5.81
C GLU A 299 -11.46 23.38 -6.86
N GLN A 300 -10.74 22.48 -7.56
CA GLN A 300 -11.30 21.57 -8.57
C GLN A 300 -11.58 20.17 -8.01
N ALA A 301 -11.19 19.89 -6.76
CA ALA A 301 -11.15 18.55 -6.18
C ALA A 301 -12.50 18.01 -5.68
N GLU A 302 -13.61 18.73 -5.93
CA GLU A 302 -14.92 18.35 -5.40
C GLU A 302 -15.47 17.11 -6.14
N PRO A 303 -15.91 16.05 -5.43
CA PRO A 303 -16.56 14.91 -6.06
C PRO A 303 -17.78 15.33 -6.88
N GLY A 304 -17.89 14.82 -8.11
CA GLY A 304 -18.90 15.19 -9.10
C GLY A 304 -18.39 16.21 -10.13
N SER A 305 -17.25 16.86 -9.89
CA SER A 305 -16.66 17.81 -10.85
C SER A 305 -16.15 17.06 -12.09
N GLU A 306 -16.29 17.72 -13.24
CA GLU A 306 -15.77 17.25 -14.52
C GLU A 306 -14.28 17.57 -14.63
N LEU A 307 -13.52 16.65 -15.18
CA LEU A 307 -12.12 16.80 -15.57
C LEU A 307 -11.97 16.59 -17.07
N THR A 308 -11.02 17.29 -17.65
CA THR A 308 -10.54 17.00 -19.01
C THR A 308 -9.12 16.46 -18.93
N ILE A 309 -8.89 15.26 -19.47
CA ILE A 309 -7.61 14.57 -19.47
C ILE A 309 -7.12 14.45 -20.92
N ASP A 310 -5.89 14.86 -21.17
CA ASP A 310 -5.26 14.61 -22.45
C ASP A 310 -4.82 13.14 -22.57
N VAL A 311 -5.62 12.34 -23.27
CA VAL A 311 -5.31 10.94 -23.55
C VAL A 311 -4.68 10.85 -24.95
N ARG A 312 -3.35 10.90 -25.01
CA ARG A 312 -2.56 10.81 -26.24
C ARG A 312 -2.93 11.87 -27.30
N GLY A 313 -3.01 13.13 -26.87
CA GLY A 313 -3.33 14.27 -27.75
C GLY A 313 -4.82 14.43 -28.05
N ARG A 314 -5.68 13.80 -27.25
CA ARG A 314 -7.14 13.91 -27.36
C ARG A 314 -7.74 14.21 -25.99
N ASP A 315 -8.43 15.31 -25.89
CA ASP A 315 -9.20 15.65 -24.70
C ASP A 315 -10.30 14.62 -24.47
N ARG A 316 -10.34 14.07 -23.25
CA ARG A 316 -11.33 13.10 -22.79
C ARG A 316 -11.93 13.57 -21.48
N ARG A 317 -13.26 13.47 -21.37
CA ARG A 317 -13.96 13.79 -20.13
C ARG A 317 -13.83 12.66 -19.12
N ALA A 318 -13.64 13.09 -17.88
CA ALA A 318 -13.66 12.24 -16.71
C ALA A 318 -14.41 12.95 -15.58
N ARG A 319 -14.84 12.22 -14.58
CA ARG A 319 -15.54 12.76 -13.42
C ARG A 319 -14.85 12.34 -12.14
N ILE A 320 -14.64 13.31 -11.25
CA ILE A 320 -14.14 13.04 -9.89
C ILE A 320 -15.21 12.26 -9.12
N VAL A 321 -14.77 11.19 -8.47
CA VAL A 321 -15.62 10.34 -7.63
C VAL A 321 -15.11 10.27 -6.19
N LYS A 322 -15.97 9.87 -5.27
CA LYS A 322 -15.55 9.58 -3.90
C LYS A 322 -14.71 8.31 -3.89
N LYS A 323 -13.66 8.30 -3.09
CA LYS A 323 -12.87 7.08 -2.81
C LYS A 323 -13.67 6.14 -1.88
N PRO A 324 -13.63 4.83 -2.09
CA PRO A 324 -13.04 4.13 -3.21
C PRO A 324 -13.87 4.24 -4.51
N ILE A 325 -13.23 4.01 -5.68
CA ILE A 325 -13.91 4.00 -6.99
C ILE A 325 -14.85 2.79 -7.11
N TYR A 326 -14.38 1.62 -6.68
CA TYR A 326 -15.14 0.37 -6.63
C TYR A 326 -15.39 -0.02 -5.17
N LYS A 327 -16.63 -0.42 -4.89
CA LYS A 327 -17.03 -1.04 -3.62
C LYS A 327 -17.70 -2.36 -3.94
N GLN A 328 -17.28 -3.41 -3.27
CA GLN A 328 -18.01 -4.66 -3.30
C GLN A 328 -19.38 -4.43 -2.63
N GLU A 329 -20.44 -4.79 -3.31
CA GLU A 329 -21.77 -4.85 -2.70
C GLU A 329 -21.77 -6.06 -1.75
N GLY A 330 -21.91 -5.81 -0.45
CA GLY A 330 -21.90 -6.81 0.62
C GLY A 330 -23.13 -7.72 0.61
#